data_d7b3e013bf08cb172e5dd0f33801d2ca
#
_entry.id   d7b3e013bf08cb172e5dd0f33801d2ca
#
_cell.length_a   1.000
_cell.length_b   1.000
_cell.length_c   1.000
_cell.angle_alpha   90.00
_cell.angle_beta   90.00
_cell.angle_gamma   90.00
#
_symmetry.space_group_name_H-M   'P 1'
#
loop_
_entity.id
_entity.type
_entity.pdbx_description
1 polymer ?
#
loop_
_entity_poly.entity_id
_entity_poly.type
_entity_poly.pdbx_seq_one_letter_code
_entity_poly.pdbx_strand_id
1 'polypeptide(L)'
;VIGIAPLVLQLVKFDAFPQEATRRLYMPLHIEGEHPLERVEDAVYTIENYLFDNQKEFDIRSVYSYYEKGAASVVILLTEEEDATVPTGDILERIKENLPEIAIGKPSFEFDQQGGGDGFSLQVSGDSTEILNDLGREVARLLASVPGLEDVRTDAEIGDREIQVTVDRDRAAAAGLTSEEIARDIGIAMRGQNLREFRGSTGEVDVRLAFRESDKQSLDQLADLSIYTPDGRRIPLSAVANFTIGSSPDAIKRTDRQTAVILSASLEDDESLETVKPRVEAMMDEVDLPPGYNWKFGRGFERQDETQQMMATNILLGIACIFLVMAALFESLLFPFSIILGSIVFSVFGVFLFFAATGTTFSFMASIGIMILIGVVVNNGIVLVDHINNLRLEGMPRNEAIVEAGRDRLRPILMTVATTIVGLAPLSISTTQIGGDGPPYFPMARAIIGGLAFSTVVSLLVVPALYAYFDTLATWGRNVMRTARREKPTLAAPTR
;
A
#
# COMPACT_ATOMS: atom_id res chain seq x y z
N VAL A 1 -8.28 32.98 6.77
CA VAL A 1 -8.28 31.64 6.19
C VAL A 1 -7.03 31.42 5.35
N ILE A 2 -6.74 32.26 4.32
CA ILE A 2 -5.60 32.07 3.41
C ILE A 2 -4.25 32.09 4.14
N GLY A 3 -4.07 32.93 5.18
CA GLY A 3 -2.82 33.01 5.93
C GLY A 3 -2.63 31.88 6.97
N ILE A 4 -3.70 31.19 7.38
CA ILE A 4 -3.65 30.11 8.39
C ILE A 4 -3.66 28.73 7.73
N ALA A 5 -4.11 28.64 6.47
CA ALA A 5 -4.18 27.37 5.75
C ALA A 5 -2.85 26.59 5.70
N PRO A 6 -1.69 27.18 5.37
CA PRO A 6 -0.43 26.46 5.34
C PRO A 6 0.01 25.96 6.73
N LEU A 7 -0.31 26.70 7.80
CA LEU A 7 -0.03 26.29 9.17
C LEU A 7 -0.87 25.08 9.59
N VAL A 8 -2.15 25.08 9.23
CA VAL A 8 -3.05 23.96 9.53
C VAL A 8 -2.70 22.73 8.73
N LEU A 9 -2.23 22.89 7.49
CA LEU A 9 -1.78 21.78 6.63
C LEU A 9 -0.56 21.07 7.23
N GLN A 10 0.35 21.80 7.87
CA GLN A 10 1.53 21.22 8.53
C GLN A 10 1.22 20.44 9.81
N LEU A 11 0.04 20.65 10.41
CA LEU A 11 -0.39 19.96 11.63
C LEU A 11 -1.06 18.61 11.36
N VAL A 12 -1.44 18.34 10.11
CA VAL A 12 -2.12 17.10 9.73
C VAL A 12 -1.11 16.14 9.12
N LYS A 13 -0.97 14.96 9.69
CA LYS A 13 -0.17 13.88 9.12
C LYS A 13 -0.86 13.37 7.85
N PHE A 14 -0.08 13.16 6.79
CA PHE A 14 -0.54 12.58 5.54
C PHE A 14 -0.05 11.14 5.44
N ASP A 15 -0.98 10.21 5.40
CA ASP A 15 -0.72 8.80 5.14
C ASP A 15 -1.92 8.23 4.39
N ALA A 16 -1.71 7.80 3.16
CA ALA A 16 -2.80 7.32 2.31
C ALA A 16 -3.46 6.05 2.89
N PHE A 17 -2.68 5.20 3.51
CA PHE A 17 -3.10 3.93 4.11
C PHE A 17 -2.51 3.79 5.51
N PRO A 18 -2.98 4.60 6.49
CA PRO A 18 -2.46 4.52 7.84
C PRO A 18 -2.64 3.09 8.36
N GLN A 19 -1.56 2.54 8.84
CA GLN A 19 -1.59 1.24 9.51
C GLN A 19 -2.25 1.44 10.87
N GLU A 20 -3.56 1.25 10.92
CA GLU A 20 -4.23 1.14 12.20
C GLU A 20 -4.02 -0.27 12.72
N ALA A 21 -3.60 -0.36 13.97
CA ALA A 21 -3.36 -1.62 14.66
C ALA A 21 -4.68 -2.43 14.69
N THR A 22 -4.85 -3.31 13.71
CA THR A 22 -5.91 -4.30 13.75
C THR A 22 -5.67 -5.22 14.94
N ARG A 23 -6.74 -5.73 15.56
CA ARG A 23 -6.64 -6.74 16.64
C ARG A 23 -6.14 -8.11 16.13
N ARG A 24 -5.33 -8.06 15.07
CA ARG A 24 -4.70 -9.19 14.42
C ARG A 24 -3.26 -8.83 14.07
N LEU A 25 -2.34 -9.57 14.65
CA LEU A 25 -0.91 -9.39 14.41
C LEU A 25 -0.41 -10.49 13.48
N TYR A 26 0.29 -10.09 12.45
CA TYR A 26 0.97 -10.98 11.52
C TYR A 26 2.45 -11.01 11.88
N MET A 27 2.99 -12.21 12.06
CA MET A 27 4.39 -12.42 12.38
C MET A 27 4.99 -13.46 11.43
N PRO A 28 5.37 -13.06 10.20
CA PRO A 28 6.17 -13.92 9.34
C PRO A 28 7.55 -14.16 9.95
N LEU A 29 7.99 -15.42 9.90
CA LEU A 29 9.35 -15.81 10.23
C LEU A 29 10.16 -15.86 8.93
N HIS A 30 11.15 -15.01 8.85
CA HIS A 30 12.13 -15.12 7.77
C HIS A 30 13.16 -16.17 8.15
N ILE A 31 13.09 -17.33 7.47
CA ILE A 31 13.98 -18.48 7.70
C ILE A 31 15.17 -18.35 6.75
N GLU A 32 16.38 -18.41 7.29
CA GLU A 32 17.60 -18.34 6.50
C GLU A 32 17.92 -19.71 5.88
N GLY A 33 17.55 -19.92 4.61
CA GLY A 33 17.72 -21.16 3.87
C GLY A 33 16.62 -22.19 4.12
N GLU A 34 16.70 -23.36 3.44
CA GLU A 34 15.79 -24.48 3.68
C GLU A 34 16.24 -25.32 4.87
N HIS A 35 15.32 -25.57 5.79
CA HIS A 35 15.52 -26.46 6.94
C HIS A 35 14.60 -27.69 6.88
N PRO A 36 14.96 -28.81 7.53
CA PRO A 36 14.03 -29.90 7.76
C PRO A 36 12.77 -29.39 8.46
N LEU A 37 11.60 -29.89 8.04
CA LEU A 37 10.31 -29.41 8.53
C LEU A 37 10.20 -29.48 10.06
N GLU A 38 10.77 -30.53 10.67
CA GLU A 38 10.79 -30.71 12.13
C GLU A 38 11.53 -29.57 12.84
N ARG A 39 12.56 -29.01 12.20
CA ARG A 39 13.33 -27.91 12.78
C ARG A 39 12.57 -26.57 12.70
N VAL A 40 11.81 -26.39 11.62
CA VAL A 40 10.93 -25.23 11.47
C VAL A 40 9.77 -25.33 12.46
N GLU A 41 9.22 -26.52 12.63
CA GLU A 41 8.17 -26.82 13.61
C GLU A 41 8.63 -26.49 15.03
N ASP A 42 9.82 -26.93 15.44
CA ASP A 42 10.39 -26.63 16.76
C ASP A 42 10.53 -25.12 17.00
N ALA A 43 10.93 -24.37 15.98
CA ALA A 43 11.04 -22.92 16.03
C ALA A 43 9.68 -22.24 16.21
N VAL A 44 8.69 -22.68 15.44
CA VAL A 44 7.31 -22.18 15.53
C VAL A 44 6.71 -22.53 16.91
N TYR A 45 6.89 -23.74 17.40
CA TYR A 45 6.45 -24.14 18.75
C TYR A 45 7.06 -23.31 19.85
N THR A 46 8.31 -22.88 19.70
CA THR A 46 8.96 -22.01 20.68
C THR A 46 8.22 -20.67 20.79
N ILE A 47 7.81 -20.10 19.66
CA ILE A 47 7.02 -18.87 19.62
C ILE A 47 5.61 -19.08 20.17
N GLU A 48 4.93 -20.11 19.69
CA GLU A 48 3.57 -20.41 20.13
C GLU A 48 3.50 -20.62 21.66
N ASN A 49 4.43 -21.37 22.24
CA ASN A 49 4.49 -21.57 23.69
C ASN A 49 4.67 -20.24 24.42
N TYR A 50 5.56 -19.37 23.97
CA TYR A 50 5.74 -18.03 24.55
C TYR A 50 4.42 -17.22 24.49
N LEU A 51 3.73 -17.24 23.36
CA LEU A 51 2.47 -16.52 23.20
C LEU A 51 1.35 -17.11 24.07
N PHE A 52 1.27 -18.44 24.20
CA PHE A 52 0.28 -19.10 25.04
C PHE A 52 0.54 -18.89 26.53
N ASP A 53 1.81 -18.88 26.96
CA ASP A 53 2.18 -18.61 28.35
C ASP A 53 1.77 -17.18 28.77
N ASN A 54 1.77 -16.24 27.84
CA ASN A 54 1.41 -14.83 28.05
C ASN A 54 0.02 -14.48 27.49
N GLN A 55 -0.83 -15.45 27.18
CA GLN A 55 -2.12 -15.27 26.50
C GLN A 55 -3.03 -14.22 27.16
N LYS A 56 -3.07 -14.21 28.49
CA LYS A 56 -3.91 -13.26 29.24
C LYS A 56 -3.33 -11.85 29.27
N GLU A 57 -2.01 -11.73 29.29
CA GLU A 57 -1.32 -10.44 29.33
C GLU A 57 -1.42 -9.71 27.98
N PHE A 58 -1.41 -10.49 26.89
CA PHE A 58 -1.46 -9.96 25.52
C PHE A 58 -2.87 -9.97 24.92
N ASP A 59 -3.91 -10.19 25.71
CA ASP A 59 -5.29 -10.28 25.21
C ASP A 59 -5.45 -11.22 24.00
N ILE A 60 -4.70 -12.34 23.95
CA ILE A 60 -4.73 -13.29 22.82
C ILE A 60 -5.97 -14.15 22.88
N ARG A 61 -6.79 -14.10 21.83
CA ARG A 61 -7.93 -14.98 21.63
C ARG A 61 -7.54 -16.34 21.06
N SER A 62 -6.70 -16.31 20.02
CA SER A 62 -6.18 -17.51 19.39
C SER A 62 -4.89 -17.24 18.61
N VAL A 63 -4.07 -18.26 18.46
CA VAL A 63 -2.88 -18.25 17.61
C VAL A 63 -3.04 -19.36 16.61
N TYR A 64 -2.70 -19.12 15.35
CA TYR A 64 -2.51 -20.18 14.37
C TYR A 64 -1.26 -19.92 13.54
N SER A 65 -0.56 -21.00 13.21
CA SER A 65 0.67 -20.94 12.45
C SER A 65 0.57 -21.84 11.22
N TYR A 66 1.25 -21.42 10.16
CA TYR A 66 1.54 -22.33 9.06
C TYR A 66 3.04 -22.21 8.73
N TYR A 67 3.62 -23.34 8.35
CA TYR A 67 5.05 -23.39 8.08
C TYR A 67 5.39 -24.42 7.02
N GLU A 68 6.44 -24.13 6.30
CA GLU A 68 7.10 -24.98 5.31
C GLU A 68 8.62 -24.89 5.50
N LYS A 69 9.40 -25.62 4.71
CA LYS A 69 10.86 -25.73 4.90
C LYS A 69 11.62 -24.39 4.89
N GLY A 70 11.16 -23.43 4.09
CA GLY A 70 11.82 -22.12 3.90
C GLY A 70 11.00 -20.94 4.41
N ALA A 71 9.79 -21.15 4.94
CA ALA A 71 8.94 -20.06 5.41
C ALA A 71 8.05 -20.50 6.55
N ALA A 72 7.77 -19.60 7.47
CA ALA A 72 6.74 -19.78 8.49
C ALA A 72 6.03 -18.48 8.78
N SER A 73 4.81 -18.56 9.28
CA SER A 73 4.05 -17.40 9.70
C SER A 73 3.17 -17.75 10.90
N VAL A 74 3.20 -16.88 11.89
CA VAL A 74 2.36 -16.98 13.09
C VAL A 74 1.37 -15.83 13.06
N VAL A 75 0.10 -16.15 13.15
CA VAL A 75 -0.99 -15.17 13.17
C VAL A 75 -1.61 -15.16 14.55
N ILE A 76 -1.58 -14.00 15.19
CA ILE A 76 -2.07 -13.78 16.54
C ILE A 76 -3.38 -13.01 16.43
N LEU A 77 -4.48 -13.63 16.84
CA LEU A 77 -5.77 -12.98 16.94
C LEU A 77 -5.98 -12.52 18.37
N LEU A 78 -6.08 -11.22 18.56
CA LEU A 78 -6.36 -10.62 19.85
C LEU A 78 -7.88 -10.61 20.13
N THR A 79 -8.27 -10.34 21.36
CA THR A 79 -9.68 -10.15 21.76
C THR A 79 -10.27 -8.94 21.01
N GLU A 80 -11.57 -8.93 20.83
CA GLU A 80 -12.26 -7.83 20.16
C GLU A 80 -12.07 -6.49 20.91
N GLU A 81 -12.17 -5.38 20.22
CA GLU A 81 -11.86 -4.06 20.78
C GLU A 81 -12.76 -3.69 21.97
N GLU A 82 -14.00 -4.22 22.00
CA GLU A 82 -14.95 -4.02 23.08
C GLU A 82 -14.50 -4.67 24.41
N ASP A 83 -13.76 -5.78 24.34
CA ASP A 83 -13.26 -6.54 25.48
C ASP A 83 -11.74 -6.34 25.71
N ALA A 84 -11.11 -5.45 24.97
CA ALA A 84 -9.69 -5.20 25.03
C ALA A 84 -9.26 -4.53 26.34
N THR A 85 -8.26 -5.08 26.99
CA THR A 85 -7.67 -4.53 28.21
C THR A 85 -6.40 -3.71 27.95
N VAL A 86 -5.69 -4.00 26.84
CA VAL A 86 -4.42 -3.38 26.45
C VAL A 86 -4.51 -2.91 25.00
N PRO A 87 -3.98 -1.71 24.67
CA PRO A 87 -3.84 -1.25 23.30
C PRO A 87 -2.97 -2.20 22.45
N THR A 88 -3.32 -2.39 21.17
CA THR A 88 -2.58 -3.32 20.29
C THR A 88 -1.11 -2.92 20.12
N GLY A 89 -0.80 -1.62 20.06
CA GLY A 89 0.58 -1.12 19.98
C GLY A 89 1.44 -1.54 21.16
N ASP A 90 0.91 -1.40 22.40
CA ASP A 90 1.62 -1.81 23.62
C ASP A 90 1.85 -3.33 23.66
N ILE A 91 0.90 -4.11 23.14
CA ILE A 91 1.06 -5.57 23.03
C ILE A 91 2.18 -5.90 22.04
N LEU A 92 2.20 -5.23 20.89
CA LEU A 92 3.21 -5.43 19.86
C LEU A 92 4.62 -5.13 20.38
N GLU A 93 4.81 -3.98 21.07
CA GLU A 93 6.09 -3.62 21.66
C GLU A 93 6.56 -4.67 22.69
N ARG A 94 5.68 -5.10 23.59
CA ARG A 94 6.01 -6.12 24.59
C ARG A 94 6.37 -7.47 23.98
N ILE A 95 5.68 -7.86 22.91
CA ILE A 95 6.02 -9.08 22.17
C ILE A 95 7.39 -8.93 21.51
N LYS A 96 7.66 -7.80 20.84
CA LYS A 96 8.96 -7.52 20.19
C LYS A 96 10.13 -7.58 21.19
N GLU A 97 9.97 -6.98 22.36
CA GLU A 97 11.04 -6.91 23.37
C GLU A 97 11.38 -8.26 24.01
N ASN A 98 10.40 -9.15 24.17
CA ASN A 98 10.54 -10.36 24.96
C ASN A 98 10.42 -11.65 24.13
N LEU A 99 10.38 -11.56 22.79
CA LEU A 99 10.28 -12.72 21.93
C LEU A 99 11.54 -13.59 22.04
N PRO A 100 11.40 -14.93 22.17
CA PRO A 100 12.56 -15.81 22.24
C PRO A 100 13.38 -15.78 20.93
N GLU A 101 14.70 -15.77 21.06
CA GLU A 101 15.60 -15.86 19.91
C GLU A 101 15.47 -17.22 19.22
N ILE A 102 15.32 -17.18 17.91
CA ILE A 102 15.20 -18.37 17.06
C ILE A 102 16.47 -18.55 16.24
N ALA A 103 17.05 -19.74 16.32
CA ALA A 103 18.35 -20.04 15.72
C ALA A 103 18.32 -20.10 14.16
N ILE A 104 17.14 -20.29 13.55
CA ILE A 104 16.99 -20.53 12.10
C ILE A 104 16.39 -19.35 11.33
N GLY A 105 16.06 -18.28 12.03
CA GLY A 105 15.44 -17.12 11.37
C GLY A 105 15.07 -16.03 12.34
N LYS A 106 14.57 -14.94 11.81
CA LYS A 106 14.12 -13.78 12.59
C LYS A 106 12.63 -13.56 12.37
N PRO A 107 11.83 -13.40 13.43
CA PRO A 107 10.45 -12.96 13.30
C PRO A 107 10.42 -11.51 12.85
N SER A 108 9.49 -11.19 11.97
CA SER A 108 9.16 -9.80 11.65
C SER A 108 7.71 -9.54 12.02
N PHE A 109 7.44 -8.30 12.39
CA PHE A 109 6.09 -7.86 12.66
C PHE A 109 5.65 -6.99 11.50
N GLU A 110 5.03 -7.60 10.50
CA GLU A 110 4.38 -6.87 9.43
C GLU A 110 2.90 -6.76 9.77
N PHE A 111 2.35 -5.56 9.74
CA PHE A 111 0.92 -5.38 9.76
C PHE A 111 0.35 -5.95 8.45
N ASP A 112 -0.73 -6.70 8.56
CA ASP A 112 -1.38 -7.53 7.54
C ASP A 112 -1.19 -7.08 6.09
N GLN A 113 -0.46 -7.86 5.30
CA GLN A 113 -0.26 -7.61 3.87
C GLN A 113 -1.51 -7.85 3.01
N GLN A 114 -2.60 -8.40 3.53
CA GLN A 114 -3.84 -8.61 2.75
C GLN A 114 -4.58 -7.30 2.47
N GLY A 115 -4.35 -6.24 3.24
CA GLY A 115 -4.92 -4.91 3.05
C GLY A 115 -4.07 -3.95 2.20
N GLY A 116 -2.87 -4.35 1.77
CA GLY A 116 -1.98 -3.48 1.02
C GLY A 116 -1.15 -2.54 1.90
N GLY A 117 -0.81 -2.95 3.12
CA GLY A 117 0.20 -2.31 3.95
C GLY A 117 1.54 -2.33 3.22
N ASP A 118 1.80 -1.26 2.50
CA ASP A 118 2.98 -1.10 1.68
C ASP A 118 4.12 -0.65 2.61
N GLY A 119 4.79 -1.61 3.27
CA GLY A 119 6.08 -1.38 3.88
C GLY A 119 7.03 -0.75 2.86
N PHE A 120 8.09 -0.12 3.34
CA PHE A 120 9.11 0.41 2.45
C PHE A 120 9.68 -0.72 1.57
N SER A 121 9.72 -0.48 0.28
CA SER A 121 10.43 -1.36 -0.66
C SER A 121 11.18 -0.57 -1.71
N LEU A 122 12.34 -1.09 -2.09
CA LEU A 122 13.22 -0.55 -3.12
C LEU A 122 13.64 -1.69 -4.03
N GLN A 123 13.59 -1.47 -5.32
CA GLN A 123 13.97 -2.44 -6.34
C GLN A 123 15.24 -1.99 -7.03
N VAL A 124 16.23 -2.88 -7.10
CA VAL A 124 17.41 -2.71 -7.95
C VAL A 124 17.33 -3.70 -9.11
N SER A 125 17.49 -3.25 -10.33
CA SER A 125 17.36 -4.08 -11.53
C SER A 125 18.60 -3.99 -12.43
N GLY A 126 18.90 -5.09 -13.15
CA GLY A 126 20.05 -5.19 -14.03
C GLY A 126 20.13 -6.55 -14.72
N ASP A 127 21.19 -6.77 -15.50
CA ASP A 127 21.29 -7.96 -16.35
C ASP A 127 21.92 -9.17 -15.63
N SER A 128 22.85 -8.96 -14.69
CA SER A 128 23.55 -10.05 -13.99
C SER A 128 23.01 -10.26 -12.58
N THR A 129 22.53 -11.46 -12.29
CA THR A 129 22.05 -11.85 -10.95
C THR A 129 23.17 -11.77 -9.90
N GLU A 130 24.39 -12.12 -10.25
CA GLU A 130 25.55 -12.10 -9.33
C GLU A 130 25.86 -10.67 -8.87
N ILE A 131 25.96 -9.73 -9.82
CA ILE A 131 26.20 -8.32 -9.53
C ILE A 131 25.01 -7.72 -8.75
N LEU A 132 23.77 -8.09 -9.11
CA LEU A 132 22.59 -7.63 -8.40
C LEU A 132 22.55 -8.10 -6.94
N ASN A 133 22.97 -9.33 -6.67
CA ASN A 133 23.04 -9.84 -5.31
C ASN A 133 24.09 -9.10 -4.47
N ASP A 134 25.22 -8.75 -5.06
CA ASP A 134 26.25 -7.96 -4.39
C ASP A 134 25.77 -6.53 -4.12
N LEU A 135 25.18 -5.88 -5.13
CA LEU A 135 24.56 -4.55 -4.99
C LEU A 135 23.43 -4.56 -3.97
N GLY A 136 22.55 -5.58 -4.00
CA GLY A 136 21.46 -5.71 -3.04
C GLY A 136 21.95 -5.74 -1.59
N ARG A 137 23.02 -6.50 -1.33
CA ARG A 137 23.63 -6.55 0.01
C ARG A 137 24.31 -5.23 0.41
N GLU A 138 24.91 -4.52 -0.55
CA GLU A 138 25.51 -3.22 -0.30
C GLU A 138 24.43 -2.17 0.01
N VAL A 139 23.41 -2.08 -0.84
CA VAL A 139 22.29 -1.16 -0.66
C VAL A 139 21.51 -1.47 0.64
N ALA A 140 21.33 -2.75 1.01
CA ALA A 140 20.70 -3.12 2.27
C ALA A 140 21.45 -2.58 3.48
N ARG A 141 22.79 -2.64 3.47
CA ARG A 141 23.61 -2.07 4.55
C ARG A 141 23.50 -0.55 4.64
N LEU A 142 23.40 0.13 3.50
CA LEU A 142 23.22 1.58 3.45
C LEU A 142 21.82 1.97 3.92
N LEU A 143 20.78 1.28 3.47
CA LEU A 143 19.39 1.49 3.91
C LEU A 143 19.23 1.30 5.42
N ALA A 144 19.92 0.32 6.02
CA ALA A 144 19.89 0.11 7.46
C ALA A 144 20.47 1.29 8.28
N SER A 145 21.18 2.23 7.64
CA SER A 145 21.67 3.45 8.27
C SER A 145 20.74 4.65 8.10
N VAL A 146 19.67 4.52 7.30
CA VAL A 146 18.71 5.60 7.07
C VAL A 146 17.76 5.72 8.25
N PRO A 147 17.68 6.89 8.92
CA PRO A 147 16.74 7.08 10.02
C PRO A 147 15.30 6.91 9.57
N GLY A 148 14.49 6.19 10.33
CA GLY A 148 13.11 5.90 10.04
C GLY A 148 12.87 4.56 9.34
N LEU A 149 13.94 3.78 9.06
CA LEU A 149 13.86 2.42 8.54
C LEU A 149 14.39 1.41 9.56
N GLU A 150 13.60 0.38 9.82
CA GLU A 150 13.97 -0.76 10.65
C GLU A 150 13.88 -2.06 9.84
N ASP A 151 14.53 -3.11 10.33
CA ASP A 151 14.43 -4.47 9.76
C ASP A 151 14.70 -4.54 8.25
N VAL A 152 15.73 -3.85 7.78
CA VAL A 152 16.08 -3.86 6.36
C VAL A 152 16.47 -5.25 5.90
N ARG A 153 15.81 -5.73 4.85
CA ARG A 153 15.98 -7.06 4.26
C ARG A 153 16.20 -6.96 2.77
N THR A 154 16.83 -7.96 2.23
CA THR A 154 17.01 -8.11 0.79
C THR A 154 16.61 -9.52 0.37
N ASP A 155 15.95 -9.64 -0.78
CA ASP A 155 15.71 -10.93 -1.41
C ASP A 155 16.91 -11.39 -2.27
N ALA A 156 18.03 -10.66 -2.21
CA ALA A 156 19.35 -11.09 -2.69
C ALA A 156 19.92 -12.19 -1.79
N GLU A 157 19.16 -13.23 -1.57
CA GLU A 157 19.57 -14.31 -0.66
C GLU A 157 20.71 -15.13 -1.27
N ILE A 158 21.57 -15.57 -0.37
CA ILE A 158 22.50 -16.66 -0.66
C ILE A 158 21.60 -17.89 -0.77
N GLY A 159 21.27 -18.28 -2.00
CA GLY A 159 20.42 -19.42 -2.26
C GLY A 159 20.89 -20.67 -1.53
N ASP A 160 20.06 -21.67 -1.49
CA ASP A 160 20.33 -22.95 -0.83
C ASP A 160 21.66 -23.53 -1.26
N ARG A 161 22.32 -24.19 -0.29
CA ARG A 161 23.54 -24.92 -0.61
C ARG A 161 23.20 -26.15 -1.45
N GLU A 162 23.73 -26.21 -2.65
CA GLU A 162 23.56 -27.34 -3.54
C GLU A 162 24.87 -28.10 -3.75
N ILE A 163 24.76 -29.39 -3.93
CA ILE A 163 25.88 -30.23 -4.35
C ILE A 163 25.90 -30.26 -5.86
N GLN A 164 26.88 -29.58 -6.45
CA GLN A 164 27.12 -29.62 -7.89
C GLN A 164 28.01 -30.82 -8.25
N VAL A 165 27.45 -31.72 -9.04
CA VAL A 165 28.16 -32.91 -9.52
C VAL A 165 28.60 -32.68 -10.95
N THR A 166 29.90 -32.49 -11.15
CA THR A 166 30.47 -32.31 -12.49
C THR A 166 31.12 -33.62 -12.96
N VAL A 167 30.54 -34.24 -13.99
CA VAL A 167 31.09 -35.48 -14.59
C VAL A 167 32.37 -35.18 -15.36
N ASP A 168 33.43 -35.90 -15.01
CA ASP A 168 34.69 -35.91 -15.77
C ASP A 168 34.53 -36.82 -16.96
N ARG A 169 34.44 -36.25 -18.17
CA ARG A 169 34.16 -36.97 -19.39
C ARG A 169 35.25 -37.98 -19.77
N ASP A 170 36.50 -37.65 -19.47
CA ASP A 170 37.64 -38.53 -19.82
C ASP A 170 37.66 -39.75 -18.88
N ARG A 171 37.47 -39.55 -17.60
CA ARG A 171 37.34 -40.65 -16.62
C ARG A 171 36.10 -41.51 -16.86
N ALA A 172 34.97 -40.89 -17.21
CA ALA A 172 33.75 -41.62 -17.54
C ALA A 172 33.91 -42.46 -18.80
N ALA A 173 34.51 -41.90 -19.88
CA ALA A 173 34.77 -42.62 -21.11
C ALA A 173 35.76 -43.78 -20.90
N ALA A 174 36.81 -43.61 -20.08
CA ALA A 174 37.75 -44.68 -19.71
C ALA A 174 37.07 -45.82 -18.93
N ALA A 175 35.99 -45.53 -18.21
CA ALA A 175 35.16 -46.52 -17.54
C ALA A 175 34.07 -47.13 -18.45
N GLY A 176 33.95 -46.68 -19.71
CA GLY A 176 32.93 -47.11 -20.65
C GLY A 176 31.52 -46.50 -20.35
N LEU A 177 31.46 -45.40 -19.61
CA LEU A 177 30.21 -44.75 -19.20
C LEU A 177 30.01 -43.42 -19.95
N THR A 178 28.79 -43.09 -20.21
CA THR A 178 28.39 -41.79 -20.74
C THR A 178 27.92 -40.85 -19.60
N SER A 179 28.03 -39.55 -19.81
CA SER A 179 27.53 -38.58 -18.84
C SER A 179 26.03 -38.72 -18.58
N GLU A 180 25.26 -39.14 -19.59
CA GLU A 180 23.81 -39.38 -19.49
C GLU A 180 23.49 -40.57 -18.58
N GLU A 181 24.23 -41.69 -18.67
CA GLU A 181 24.07 -42.86 -17.80
C GLU A 181 24.35 -42.49 -16.34
N ILE A 182 25.45 -41.77 -16.10
CA ILE A 182 25.82 -41.30 -14.76
C ILE A 182 24.74 -40.37 -14.20
N ALA A 183 24.27 -39.41 -14.99
CA ALA A 183 23.21 -38.47 -14.56
C ALA A 183 21.87 -39.20 -14.26
N ARG A 184 21.55 -40.23 -15.03
CA ARG A 184 20.37 -41.08 -14.82
C ARG A 184 20.49 -41.85 -13.50
N ASP A 185 21.62 -42.46 -13.22
CA ASP A 185 21.87 -43.23 -12.01
C ASP A 185 21.80 -42.33 -10.75
N ILE A 186 22.39 -41.12 -10.82
CA ILE A 186 22.27 -40.12 -9.76
C ILE A 186 20.80 -39.71 -9.58
N GLY A 187 20.08 -39.49 -10.69
CA GLY A 187 18.66 -39.10 -10.65
C GLY A 187 17.79 -40.18 -9.98
N ILE A 188 18.07 -41.47 -10.28
CA ILE A 188 17.36 -42.61 -9.64
C ILE A 188 17.73 -42.66 -8.16
N ALA A 189 19.00 -42.51 -7.81
CA ALA A 189 19.44 -42.55 -6.42
C ALA A 189 18.81 -41.47 -5.55
N MET A 190 18.79 -40.23 -6.05
CA MET A 190 18.31 -39.06 -5.29
C MET A 190 16.80 -38.92 -5.30
N ARG A 191 16.16 -39.02 -6.48
CA ARG A 191 14.72 -38.78 -6.64
C ARG A 191 13.89 -40.05 -6.61
N GLY A 192 14.51 -41.21 -6.82
CA GLY A 192 13.82 -42.47 -7.03
C GLY A 192 13.26 -42.60 -8.45
N GLN A 193 12.71 -43.76 -8.73
CA GLN A 193 12.06 -44.12 -9.99
C GLN A 193 10.70 -44.69 -9.76
N ASN A 194 9.68 -44.16 -10.41
CA ASN A 194 8.38 -44.80 -10.44
C ASN A 194 8.42 -46.01 -11.35
N LEU A 195 8.04 -47.15 -10.79
CA LEU A 195 7.87 -48.41 -11.51
C LEU A 195 6.44 -48.47 -12.07
N ARG A 196 6.16 -49.55 -12.82
CA ARG A 196 4.76 -49.81 -13.25
C ARG A 196 3.87 -50.02 -12.04
N GLU A 197 2.66 -49.48 -12.12
CA GLU A 197 1.61 -49.68 -11.12
C GLU A 197 1.40 -51.18 -10.85
N PHE A 198 1.29 -51.51 -9.56
CA PHE A 198 0.96 -52.85 -9.16
C PHE A 198 -0.55 -52.98 -9.07
N ARG A 199 -1.09 -53.99 -9.79
CA ARG A 199 -2.53 -54.32 -9.72
C ARG A 199 -2.82 -55.16 -8.50
N GLY A 200 -3.31 -54.49 -7.47
CA GLY A 200 -3.80 -55.16 -6.26
C GLY A 200 -5.28 -55.54 -6.36
N SER A 201 -5.80 -56.21 -5.31
CA SER A 201 -7.21 -56.58 -5.20
C SER A 201 -8.15 -55.38 -5.03
N THR A 202 -7.64 -54.21 -4.61
CA THR A 202 -8.39 -52.97 -4.34
C THR A 202 -8.17 -51.90 -5.38
N GLY A 203 -7.38 -52.16 -6.43
CA GLY A 203 -7.06 -51.19 -7.49
C GLY A 203 -5.58 -51.17 -7.86
N GLU A 204 -5.17 -50.17 -8.66
CA GLU A 204 -3.79 -49.95 -9.06
C GLU A 204 -3.07 -49.19 -7.94
N VAL A 205 -1.86 -49.64 -7.59
CA VAL A 205 -1.02 -49.07 -6.53
C VAL A 205 0.28 -48.62 -7.17
N ASP A 206 0.63 -47.35 -6.94
CA ASP A 206 1.90 -46.76 -7.37
C ASP A 206 3.07 -47.43 -6.63
N VAL A 207 4.09 -47.79 -7.39
CA VAL A 207 5.32 -48.37 -6.85
C VAL A 207 6.49 -47.45 -7.16
N ARG A 208 7.17 -46.96 -6.13
CA ARG A 208 8.36 -46.12 -6.25
C ARG A 208 9.57 -46.82 -5.66
N LEU A 209 10.63 -46.90 -6.45
CA LEU A 209 11.94 -47.38 -6.02
C LEU A 209 12.79 -46.15 -5.63
N ALA A 210 13.27 -46.12 -4.40
CA ALA A 210 14.14 -45.04 -3.91
C ALA A 210 15.17 -45.56 -2.92
N PHE A 211 16.29 -44.88 -2.78
CA PHE A 211 17.21 -45.14 -1.68
C PHE A 211 16.56 -44.73 -0.35
N ARG A 212 16.99 -45.32 0.77
CA ARG A 212 16.56 -44.89 2.08
C ARG A 212 17.07 -43.47 2.35
N GLU A 213 16.31 -42.66 3.08
CA GLU A 213 16.73 -41.30 3.43
C GLU A 213 18.07 -41.31 4.19
N SER A 214 18.32 -42.31 5.05
CA SER A 214 19.58 -42.48 5.78
C SER A 214 20.81 -42.64 4.86
N ASP A 215 20.61 -43.08 3.61
CA ASP A 215 21.70 -43.45 2.70
C ASP A 215 22.05 -42.30 1.73
N LYS A 216 21.41 -41.12 1.86
CA LYS A 216 21.62 -39.93 1.01
C LYS A 216 21.72 -38.61 1.82
N GLN A 217 22.10 -38.72 3.09
CA GLN A 217 22.19 -37.54 3.98
C GLN A 217 23.52 -36.82 3.96
N SER A 218 24.57 -37.41 3.40
CA SER A 218 25.91 -36.80 3.36
C SER A 218 26.55 -36.81 1.98
N LEU A 219 27.46 -35.87 1.75
CA LEU A 219 28.25 -35.78 0.54
C LEU A 219 29.09 -37.04 0.33
N ASP A 220 29.63 -37.63 1.40
CA ASP A 220 30.47 -38.85 1.33
C ASP A 220 29.64 -40.03 0.84
N GLN A 221 28.39 -40.18 1.29
CA GLN A 221 27.48 -41.22 0.82
C GLN A 221 27.16 -41.07 -0.66
N LEU A 222 26.98 -39.82 -1.14
CA LEU A 222 26.80 -39.57 -2.58
C LEU A 222 28.07 -39.87 -3.39
N ALA A 223 29.24 -39.51 -2.87
CA ALA A 223 30.53 -39.77 -3.51
C ALA A 223 30.83 -41.27 -3.65
N ASP A 224 30.40 -42.07 -2.65
CA ASP A 224 30.53 -43.50 -2.61
C ASP A 224 29.40 -44.25 -3.34
N LEU A 225 28.42 -43.52 -3.92
CA LEU A 225 27.35 -44.10 -4.71
C LEU A 225 27.95 -45.05 -5.79
N SER A 226 27.51 -46.28 -5.79
CA SER A 226 28.03 -47.31 -6.70
C SER A 226 27.37 -47.22 -8.06
N ILE A 227 28.17 -46.99 -9.10
CA ILE A 227 27.75 -47.07 -10.49
C ILE A 227 28.31 -48.32 -11.13
N TYR A 228 27.50 -49.00 -11.95
CA TYR A 228 27.91 -50.18 -12.67
C TYR A 228 28.37 -49.84 -14.10
N THR A 229 29.59 -50.27 -14.44
CA THR A 229 30.07 -50.14 -15.80
C THR A 229 29.42 -51.21 -16.70
N PRO A 230 29.43 -51.05 -18.04
CA PRO A 230 28.93 -52.02 -18.99
C PRO A 230 29.55 -53.42 -18.81
N ASP A 231 30.81 -53.49 -18.33
CA ASP A 231 31.51 -54.73 -18.05
C ASP A 231 31.09 -55.39 -16.70
N GLY A 232 30.13 -54.83 -16.00
CA GLY A 232 29.62 -55.32 -14.70
C GLY A 232 30.53 -54.98 -13.50
N ARG A 233 31.54 -54.13 -13.66
CA ARG A 233 32.38 -53.64 -12.56
C ARG A 233 31.67 -52.55 -11.79
N ARG A 234 31.81 -52.55 -10.46
CA ARG A 234 31.28 -51.54 -9.56
C ARG A 234 32.34 -50.51 -9.27
N ILE A 235 32.07 -49.23 -9.57
CA ILE A 235 32.93 -48.11 -9.26
C ILE A 235 32.18 -47.06 -8.45
N PRO A 236 32.85 -46.31 -7.53
CA PRO A 236 32.21 -45.20 -6.84
C PRO A 236 32.04 -44.03 -7.78
N LEU A 237 31.02 -43.22 -7.56
CA LEU A 237 30.70 -42.01 -8.32
C LEU A 237 31.90 -41.02 -8.32
N SER A 238 32.62 -40.93 -7.19
CA SER A 238 33.84 -40.11 -7.04
C SER A 238 34.95 -40.47 -8.02
N ALA A 239 34.95 -41.68 -8.59
CA ALA A 239 35.93 -42.07 -9.61
C ALA A 239 35.70 -41.36 -10.96
N VAL A 240 34.46 -40.95 -11.27
CA VAL A 240 34.06 -40.39 -12.58
C VAL A 240 33.46 -38.98 -12.50
N ALA A 241 33.27 -38.43 -11.27
CA ALA A 241 32.70 -37.10 -11.05
C ALA A 241 33.46 -36.34 -9.96
N ASN A 242 33.41 -35.03 -10.04
CA ASN A 242 33.86 -34.09 -9.01
C ASN A 242 32.68 -33.46 -8.32
N PHE A 243 32.79 -33.19 -7.01
CA PHE A 243 31.76 -32.63 -6.18
C PHE A 243 32.22 -31.27 -5.68
N THR A 244 31.38 -30.27 -5.86
CA THR A 244 31.57 -28.93 -5.28
C THR A 244 30.29 -28.52 -4.58
N ILE A 245 30.43 -27.84 -3.45
CA ILE A 245 29.28 -27.21 -2.77
C ILE A 245 29.19 -25.82 -3.36
N GLY A 246 28.08 -25.53 -4.02
CA GLY A 246 27.73 -24.25 -4.57
C GLY A 246 26.55 -23.65 -3.82
N SER A 247 26.19 -22.42 -4.18
CA SER A 247 24.94 -21.79 -3.80
C SER A 247 24.12 -21.61 -5.06
N SER A 248 22.85 -21.95 -4.99
CA SER A 248 21.88 -21.75 -6.08
C SER A 248 20.80 -20.78 -5.62
N PRO A 249 20.51 -19.72 -6.36
CA PRO A 249 19.41 -18.85 -6.01
C PRO A 249 18.09 -19.63 -6.12
N ASP A 250 17.24 -19.54 -5.09
CA ASP A 250 15.94 -20.22 -5.04
C ASP A 250 15.03 -19.76 -6.17
N ALA A 251 15.06 -18.46 -6.45
CA ALA A 251 14.27 -17.85 -7.51
C ALA A 251 15.01 -16.71 -8.18
N ILE A 252 14.83 -16.57 -9.46
CA ILE A 252 15.28 -15.41 -10.23
C ILE A 252 14.04 -14.56 -10.51
N LYS A 253 13.89 -13.47 -9.76
CA LYS A 253 12.79 -12.53 -9.93
C LYS A 253 13.07 -11.57 -11.08
N ARG A 254 12.07 -11.34 -11.91
CA ARG A 254 12.15 -10.38 -13.01
C ARG A 254 10.95 -9.42 -12.94
N THR A 255 11.27 -8.15 -13.03
CA THR A 255 10.27 -7.08 -13.15
C THR A 255 10.56 -6.30 -14.43
N ASP A 256 9.56 -6.04 -15.23
CA ASP A 256 9.70 -5.34 -16.52
C ASP A 256 10.74 -5.99 -17.45
N ARG A 257 10.85 -7.33 -17.41
CA ARG A 257 11.78 -8.17 -18.18
C ARG A 257 13.26 -8.07 -17.76
N GLN A 258 13.58 -7.30 -16.73
CA GLN A 258 14.93 -7.24 -16.14
C GLN A 258 14.98 -8.05 -14.86
N THR A 259 16.12 -8.67 -14.59
CA THR A 259 16.35 -9.30 -13.28
C THR A 259 16.35 -8.22 -12.20
N ALA A 260 15.72 -8.48 -11.08
CA ALA A 260 15.57 -7.53 -10.02
C ALA A 260 15.76 -8.15 -8.64
N VAL A 261 16.35 -7.38 -7.75
CA VAL A 261 16.46 -7.66 -6.32
C VAL A 261 15.59 -6.65 -5.60
N ILE A 262 14.78 -7.12 -4.67
CA ILE A 262 13.87 -6.29 -3.87
C ILE A 262 14.46 -6.17 -2.46
N LEU A 263 14.58 -4.94 -2.01
CA LEU A 263 14.92 -4.62 -0.63
C LEU A 263 13.65 -4.15 0.07
N SER A 264 13.39 -4.65 1.25
CA SER A 264 12.22 -4.29 2.06
C SER A 264 12.67 -3.81 3.43
N ALA A 265 11.93 -2.90 4.03
CA ALA A 265 12.16 -2.44 5.38
C ALA A 265 10.83 -2.09 6.06
N SER A 266 10.81 -2.17 7.38
CA SER A 266 9.72 -1.64 8.19
C SER A 266 9.96 -0.15 8.45
N LEU A 267 8.88 0.61 8.64
CA LEU A 267 8.95 2.01 9.06
C LEU A 267 8.92 2.08 10.58
N GLU A 268 9.66 2.99 11.18
CA GLU A 268 9.51 3.33 12.60
C GLU A 268 8.11 3.91 12.88
N ASP A 269 7.59 3.75 14.11
CA ASP A 269 6.19 4.02 14.48
C ASP A 269 5.68 5.43 14.12
N ASP A 270 6.54 6.45 14.04
CA ASP A 270 6.16 7.83 13.73
C ASP A 270 6.49 8.26 12.28
N GLU A 271 7.06 7.38 11.47
CA GLU A 271 7.50 7.68 10.11
C GLU A 271 6.47 7.20 9.06
N SER A 272 6.49 7.86 7.92
CA SER A 272 5.68 7.49 6.74
C SER A 272 6.56 7.32 5.51
N LEU A 273 6.05 6.65 4.48
CA LEU A 273 6.75 6.52 3.21
C LEU A 273 7.17 7.88 2.63
N GLU A 274 6.35 8.92 2.82
CA GLU A 274 6.64 10.27 2.33
C GLU A 274 7.79 10.96 3.07
N THR A 275 7.95 10.70 4.38
CA THR A 275 9.04 11.30 5.17
C THR A 275 10.37 10.60 4.92
N VAL A 276 10.36 9.30 4.64
CA VAL A 276 11.56 8.50 4.39
C VAL A 276 12.04 8.62 2.94
N LYS A 277 11.14 8.80 1.98
CA LYS A 277 11.46 8.89 0.54
C LYS A 277 12.63 9.84 0.22
N PRO A 278 12.64 11.12 0.64
CA PRO A 278 13.75 12.03 0.30
C PRO A 278 15.08 11.64 0.93
N ARG A 279 15.07 10.95 2.09
CA ARG A 279 16.30 10.47 2.74
C ARG A 279 16.91 9.31 1.97
N VAL A 280 16.06 8.41 1.47
CA VAL A 280 16.49 7.28 0.63
C VAL A 280 16.96 7.76 -0.74
N GLU A 281 16.26 8.72 -1.36
CA GLU A 281 16.71 9.34 -2.61
C GLU A 281 18.12 9.94 -2.45
N ALA A 282 18.34 10.71 -1.41
CA ALA A 282 19.65 11.30 -1.14
C ALA A 282 20.75 10.23 -0.91
N MET A 283 20.43 9.14 -0.23
CA MET A 283 21.35 8.02 -0.04
C MET A 283 21.64 7.29 -1.35
N MET A 284 20.61 7.02 -2.17
CA MET A 284 20.77 6.33 -3.45
C MET A 284 21.49 7.16 -4.51
N ASP A 285 21.44 8.48 -4.43
CA ASP A 285 22.20 9.39 -5.30
C ASP A 285 23.72 9.32 -5.04
N GLU A 286 24.14 8.86 -3.86
CA GLU A 286 25.55 8.63 -3.52
C GLU A 286 26.04 7.24 -3.95
N VAL A 287 25.13 6.31 -4.32
CA VAL A 287 25.48 4.96 -4.74
C VAL A 287 25.88 4.94 -6.21
N ASP A 288 27.11 4.54 -6.50
CA ASP A 288 27.61 4.40 -7.89
C ASP A 288 27.13 3.07 -8.50
N LEU A 289 26.02 3.10 -9.23
CA LEU A 289 25.50 1.93 -9.91
C LEU A 289 26.23 1.67 -11.24
N PRO A 290 26.61 0.43 -11.56
CA PRO A 290 27.21 0.10 -12.83
C PRO A 290 26.30 0.45 -14.03
N PRO A 291 26.87 0.70 -15.23
CA PRO A 291 26.08 0.95 -16.43
C PRO A 291 25.09 -0.18 -16.72
N GLY A 292 23.81 0.18 -16.94
CA GLY A 292 22.73 -0.79 -17.18
C GLY A 292 21.99 -1.25 -15.91
N TYR A 293 22.42 -0.80 -14.74
CA TYR A 293 21.71 -1.03 -13.48
C TYR A 293 20.92 0.21 -13.09
N ASN A 294 19.69 -0.01 -12.61
CA ASN A 294 18.80 1.05 -12.22
C ASN A 294 18.12 0.67 -10.91
N TRP A 295 17.72 1.67 -10.17
CA TRP A 295 16.87 1.49 -8.99
C TRP A 295 15.55 2.23 -9.14
N LYS A 296 14.53 1.77 -8.46
CA LYS A 296 13.24 2.45 -8.31
C LYS A 296 12.62 2.09 -6.98
N PHE A 297 11.74 2.93 -6.50
CA PHE A 297 10.89 2.56 -5.37
C PHE A 297 9.98 1.39 -5.75
N GLY A 298 9.66 0.56 -4.77
CA GLY A 298 8.80 -0.58 -4.96
C GLY A 298 7.32 -0.20 -5.13
N ARG A 299 6.50 -1.23 -5.29
CA ARG A 299 5.06 -1.09 -5.61
C ARG A 299 4.28 -0.24 -4.62
N GLY A 300 4.71 -0.15 -3.36
CA GLY A 300 4.06 0.68 -2.35
C GLY A 300 4.01 2.14 -2.76
N PHE A 301 5.15 2.69 -3.11
CA PHE A 301 5.25 4.06 -3.59
C PHE A 301 4.53 4.28 -4.93
N GLU A 302 4.69 3.35 -5.90
CA GLU A 302 3.99 3.45 -7.18
C GLU A 302 2.47 3.48 -6.98
N ARG A 303 1.94 2.62 -6.12
CA ARG A 303 0.50 2.57 -5.80
C ARG A 303 0.03 3.82 -5.07
N GLN A 304 0.84 4.36 -4.16
CA GLN A 304 0.52 5.59 -3.45
C GLN A 304 0.45 6.78 -4.42
N ASP A 305 1.48 6.94 -5.28
CA ASP A 305 1.52 8.00 -6.30
C ASP A 305 0.36 7.88 -7.31
N GLU A 306 0.05 6.67 -7.79
CA GLU A 306 -1.09 6.40 -8.67
C GLU A 306 -2.43 6.72 -7.98
N THR A 307 -2.57 6.34 -6.71
CA THR A 307 -3.78 6.61 -5.93
C THR A 307 -3.98 8.11 -5.72
N GLN A 308 -2.93 8.85 -5.39
CA GLN A 308 -3.00 10.31 -5.25
C GLN A 308 -3.36 10.99 -6.59
N GLN A 309 -2.77 10.56 -7.70
CA GLN A 309 -3.09 11.09 -9.03
C GLN A 309 -4.54 10.77 -9.43
N MET A 310 -4.99 9.54 -9.21
CA MET A 310 -6.38 9.14 -9.46
C MET A 310 -7.35 9.97 -8.63
N MET A 311 -7.05 10.21 -7.36
CA MET A 311 -7.90 11.02 -6.48
C MET A 311 -7.95 12.48 -6.92
N ALA A 312 -6.81 13.10 -7.21
CA ALA A 312 -6.75 14.46 -7.70
C ALA A 312 -7.55 14.61 -9.01
N THR A 313 -7.43 13.64 -9.92
CA THR A 313 -8.18 13.60 -11.18
C THR A 313 -9.67 13.45 -10.94
N ASN A 314 -10.09 12.57 -10.04
CA ASN A 314 -11.51 12.36 -9.71
C ASN A 314 -12.14 13.58 -9.03
N ILE A 315 -11.42 14.24 -8.12
CA ILE A 315 -11.87 15.49 -7.50
C ILE A 315 -12.02 16.59 -8.55
N LEU A 316 -11.05 16.77 -9.43
CA LEU A 316 -11.09 17.75 -10.51
C LEU A 316 -12.26 17.47 -11.47
N LEU A 317 -12.44 16.21 -11.88
CA LEU A 317 -13.55 15.78 -12.72
C LEU A 317 -14.89 16.03 -12.02
N GLY A 318 -15.01 15.72 -10.74
CA GLY A 318 -16.21 16.00 -9.94
C GLY A 318 -16.54 17.48 -9.90
N ILE A 319 -15.56 18.34 -9.65
CA ILE A 319 -15.73 19.79 -9.67
C ILE A 319 -16.15 20.27 -11.08
N ALA A 320 -15.53 19.75 -12.12
CA ALA A 320 -15.88 20.10 -13.51
C ALA A 320 -17.31 19.69 -13.87
N CYS A 321 -17.74 18.47 -13.48
CA CYS A 321 -19.12 18.02 -13.67
C CYS A 321 -20.13 18.90 -12.92
N ILE A 322 -19.86 19.22 -11.68
CA ILE A 322 -20.70 20.11 -10.86
C ILE A 322 -20.78 21.50 -11.52
N PHE A 323 -19.64 22.03 -11.96
CA PHE A 323 -19.59 23.31 -12.68
C PHE A 323 -20.46 23.31 -13.93
N LEU A 324 -20.36 22.26 -14.78
CA LEU A 324 -21.13 22.13 -16.01
C LEU A 324 -22.65 22.05 -15.73
N VAL A 325 -23.06 21.23 -14.74
CA VAL A 325 -24.46 21.12 -14.34
C VAL A 325 -25.00 22.47 -13.85
N MET A 326 -24.25 23.16 -12.99
CA MET A 326 -24.66 24.48 -12.51
C MET A 326 -24.66 25.52 -13.62
N ALA A 327 -23.69 25.50 -14.53
CA ALA A 327 -23.63 26.42 -15.66
C ALA A 327 -24.86 26.27 -16.58
N ALA A 328 -25.30 25.02 -16.82
CA ALA A 328 -26.51 24.71 -17.56
C ALA A 328 -27.78 25.17 -16.80
N LEU A 329 -27.84 24.92 -15.47
CA LEU A 329 -29.00 25.27 -14.65
C LEU A 329 -29.20 26.78 -14.48
N PHE A 330 -28.10 27.52 -14.28
CA PHE A 330 -28.15 28.98 -14.08
C PHE A 330 -28.01 29.79 -15.39
N GLU A 331 -27.83 29.13 -16.53
CA GLU A 331 -27.58 29.79 -17.83
C GLU A 331 -26.46 30.86 -17.74
N SER A 332 -25.50 30.64 -16.87
CA SER A 332 -24.42 31.58 -16.55
C SER A 332 -23.16 30.84 -16.10
N LEU A 333 -22.00 31.33 -16.52
CA LEU A 333 -20.69 30.79 -16.08
C LEU A 333 -20.20 31.45 -14.79
N LEU A 334 -20.71 32.62 -14.42
CA LEU A 334 -20.22 33.40 -13.28
C LEU A 334 -20.80 32.93 -11.94
N PHE A 335 -22.07 32.55 -11.93
CA PHE A 335 -22.73 32.10 -10.69
C PHE A 335 -22.17 30.76 -10.18
N PRO A 336 -21.98 29.74 -11.03
CA PRO A 336 -21.29 28.52 -10.61
C PRO A 336 -19.91 28.78 -10.02
N PHE A 337 -19.14 29.67 -10.63
CA PHE A 337 -17.83 30.01 -10.13
C PHE A 337 -17.87 30.66 -8.73
N SER A 338 -18.88 31.52 -8.46
CA SER A 338 -19.05 32.11 -7.14
C SER A 338 -19.40 31.07 -6.07
N ILE A 339 -20.23 30.07 -6.41
CA ILE A 339 -20.62 29.00 -5.49
C ILE A 339 -19.43 28.09 -5.20
N ILE A 340 -18.71 27.65 -6.23
CA ILE A 340 -17.54 26.79 -6.08
C ILE A 340 -16.49 27.45 -5.20
N LEU A 341 -16.12 28.70 -5.53
CA LEU A 341 -15.10 29.44 -4.79
C LEU A 341 -15.53 29.75 -3.34
N GLY A 342 -16.79 30.08 -3.13
CA GLY A 342 -17.34 30.41 -1.81
C GLY A 342 -17.69 29.22 -0.93
N SER A 343 -17.78 28.00 -1.50
CA SER A 343 -18.18 26.81 -0.73
C SER A 343 -17.07 25.77 -0.64
N ILE A 344 -16.46 25.37 -1.77
CA ILE A 344 -15.49 24.25 -1.80
C ILE A 344 -14.19 24.61 -1.09
N VAL A 345 -13.63 25.81 -1.37
CA VAL A 345 -12.35 26.23 -0.76
C VAL A 345 -12.45 26.27 0.76
N PHE A 346 -13.57 26.78 1.27
CA PHE A 346 -13.76 26.86 2.72
C PHE A 346 -14.13 25.52 3.35
N SER A 347 -14.79 24.61 2.59
CA SER A 347 -15.06 23.26 3.10
C SER A 347 -13.79 22.46 3.29
N VAL A 348 -12.86 22.50 2.32
CA VAL A 348 -11.55 21.85 2.43
C VAL A 348 -10.77 22.40 3.63
N PHE A 349 -10.74 23.71 3.81
CA PHE A 349 -10.11 24.30 4.99
C PHE A 349 -10.76 23.80 6.32
N GLY A 350 -12.07 23.67 6.34
CA GLY A 350 -12.82 23.14 7.49
C GLY A 350 -12.45 21.68 7.80
N VAL A 351 -12.19 20.85 6.78
CA VAL A 351 -11.71 19.47 6.94
C VAL A 351 -10.37 19.46 7.67
N PHE A 352 -9.38 20.19 7.17
CA PHE A 352 -8.05 20.21 7.78
C PHE A 352 -8.04 20.80 9.17
N LEU A 353 -8.87 21.82 9.42
CA LEU A 353 -9.03 22.38 10.76
C LEU A 353 -9.61 21.35 11.76
N PHE A 354 -10.59 20.57 11.34
CA PHE A 354 -11.19 19.53 12.17
C PHE A 354 -10.24 18.36 12.39
N PHE A 355 -9.44 17.99 11.36
CA PHE A 355 -8.41 16.96 11.48
C PHE A 355 -7.31 17.37 12.46
N ALA A 356 -6.83 18.62 12.37
CA ALA A 356 -5.87 19.16 13.32
C ALA A 356 -6.41 19.16 14.77
N ALA A 357 -7.72 19.44 14.94
CA ALA A 357 -8.36 19.44 16.26
C ALA A 357 -8.59 18.02 16.83
N THR A 358 -8.80 17.02 15.98
CA THR A 358 -9.10 15.64 16.37
C THR A 358 -7.89 14.70 16.27
N GLY A 359 -6.74 15.18 15.84
CA GLY A 359 -5.53 14.35 15.59
C GLY A 359 -5.71 13.31 14.47
N THR A 360 -6.62 13.57 13.52
CA THR A 360 -6.93 12.60 12.45
C THR A 360 -5.93 12.69 11.32
N THR A 361 -5.38 11.56 10.91
CA THR A 361 -4.49 11.44 9.74
C THR A 361 -5.29 11.57 8.44
N PHE A 362 -4.72 12.28 7.46
CA PHE A 362 -5.32 12.39 6.14
C PHE A 362 -5.07 11.09 5.35
N SER A 363 -6.12 10.28 5.21
CA SER A 363 -6.07 8.97 4.57
C SER A 363 -6.86 8.93 3.26
N PHE A 364 -6.79 7.80 2.56
CA PHE A 364 -7.64 7.49 1.41
C PHE A 364 -9.13 7.67 1.73
N MET A 365 -9.59 7.21 2.90
CA MET A 365 -10.98 7.39 3.35
C MET A 365 -11.34 8.86 3.56
N ALA A 366 -10.41 9.67 4.07
CA ALA A 366 -10.60 11.11 4.19
C ALA A 366 -10.81 11.78 2.83
N SER A 367 -10.08 11.35 1.81
CA SER A 367 -10.20 11.88 0.44
C SER A 367 -11.55 11.54 -0.19
N ILE A 368 -12.08 10.34 0.05
CA ILE A 368 -13.46 9.98 -0.33
C ILE A 368 -14.45 10.89 0.39
N GLY A 369 -14.20 11.18 1.67
CA GLY A 369 -15.01 12.12 2.46
C GLY A 369 -15.04 13.52 1.83
N ILE A 370 -13.91 14.03 1.37
CA ILE A 370 -13.83 15.32 0.66
C ILE A 370 -14.65 15.28 -0.64
N MET A 371 -14.55 14.22 -1.41
CA MET A 371 -15.31 14.09 -2.66
C MET A 371 -16.83 14.11 -2.43
N ILE A 372 -17.30 13.41 -1.41
CA ILE A 372 -18.72 13.44 -1.00
C ILE A 372 -19.09 14.84 -0.48
N LEU A 373 -18.24 15.43 0.35
CA LEU A 373 -18.43 16.76 0.93
C LEU A 373 -18.62 17.85 -0.15
N ILE A 374 -17.82 17.83 -1.22
CA ILE A 374 -17.94 18.77 -2.33
C ILE A 374 -19.36 18.76 -2.90
N GLY A 375 -19.95 17.59 -3.13
CA GLY A 375 -21.32 17.45 -3.63
C GLY A 375 -22.36 18.00 -2.65
N VAL A 376 -22.19 17.72 -1.37
CA VAL A 376 -23.15 18.15 -0.32
C VAL A 376 -23.08 19.66 -0.06
N VAL A 377 -21.87 20.22 0.01
CA VAL A 377 -21.67 21.66 0.32
C VAL A 377 -22.16 22.56 -0.81
N VAL A 378 -21.92 22.17 -2.06
CA VAL A 378 -22.36 22.97 -3.22
C VAL A 378 -23.88 23.07 -3.28
N ASN A 379 -24.62 22.04 -2.86
CA ASN A 379 -26.09 22.07 -2.83
C ASN A 379 -26.64 23.24 -1.98
N ASN A 380 -26.02 23.54 -0.84
CA ASN A 380 -26.44 24.67 0.01
C ASN A 380 -26.26 26.02 -0.71
N GLY A 381 -25.16 26.17 -1.45
CA GLY A 381 -24.90 27.36 -2.29
C GLY A 381 -25.88 27.50 -3.44
N ILE A 382 -26.21 26.39 -4.13
CA ILE A 382 -27.19 26.37 -5.23
C ILE A 382 -28.53 26.88 -4.76
N VAL A 383 -29.07 26.31 -3.67
CA VAL A 383 -30.39 26.67 -3.10
C VAL A 383 -30.45 28.13 -2.71
N LEU A 384 -29.37 28.71 -2.19
CA LEU A 384 -29.30 30.10 -1.82
C LEU A 384 -29.27 31.02 -3.05
N VAL A 385 -28.41 30.74 -4.02
CA VAL A 385 -28.27 31.58 -5.24
C VAL A 385 -29.51 31.48 -6.12
N ASP A 386 -30.12 30.31 -6.24
CA ASP A 386 -31.38 30.13 -6.95
C ASP A 386 -32.50 31.00 -6.34
N HIS A 387 -32.62 30.99 -5.04
CA HIS A 387 -33.63 31.82 -4.36
C HIS A 387 -33.37 33.33 -4.52
N ILE A 388 -32.10 33.78 -4.50
CA ILE A 388 -31.74 35.17 -4.82
C ILE A 388 -32.17 35.52 -6.25
N ASN A 389 -31.95 34.65 -7.21
CA ASN A 389 -32.32 34.88 -8.60
C ASN A 389 -33.83 34.95 -8.79
N ASN A 390 -34.59 34.09 -8.11
CA ASN A 390 -36.07 34.08 -8.16
C ASN A 390 -36.65 35.39 -7.59
N LEU A 391 -36.20 35.87 -6.43
CA LEU A 391 -36.61 37.15 -5.85
C LEU A 391 -36.26 38.34 -6.77
N ARG A 392 -35.13 38.27 -7.48
CA ARG A 392 -34.76 39.30 -8.49
C ARG A 392 -35.66 39.26 -9.71
N LEU A 393 -36.11 38.08 -10.15
CA LEU A 393 -37.06 37.92 -11.25
C LEU A 393 -38.47 38.50 -10.87
N GLU A 394 -38.83 38.42 -9.60
CA GLU A 394 -40.03 39.06 -9.05
C GLU A 394 -39.94 40.60 -8.93
N GLY A 395 -38.77 41.18 -9.27
CA GLY A 395 -38.53 42.63 -9.32
C GLY A 395 -37.87 43.21 -8.07
N MET A 396 -37.44 42.38 -7.10
CA MET A 396 -36.78 42.89 -5.90
C MET A 396 -35.36 43.42 -6.19
N PRO A 397 -34.96 44.55 -5.61
CA PRO A 397 -33.61 45.08 -5.71
C PRO A 397 -32.57 44.10 -5.21
N ARG A 398 -31.38 43.99 -5.88
CA ARG A 398 -30.36 43.00 -5.57
C ARG A 398 -30.00 42.85 -4.09
N ASN A 399 -29.78 43.98 -3.41
CA ASN A 399 -29.34 43.92 -2.00
C ASN A 399 -30.46 43.44 -1.06
N GLU A 400 -31.72 43.80 -1.35
CA GLU A 400 -32.88 43.31 -0.63
C GLU A 400 -33.09 41.82 -0.90
N ALA A 401 -33.00 41.39 -2.15
CA ALA A 401 -33.11 39.99 -2.55
C ALA A 401 -32.08 39.09 -1.86
N ILE A 402 -30.82 39.57 -1.72
CA ILE A 402 -29.77 38.86 -1.01
C ILE A 402 -30.10 38.67 0.49
N VAL A 403 -30.55 39.71 1.13
CA VAL A 403 -30.88 39.69 2.56
C VAL A 403 -32.10 38.78 2.83
N GLU A 404 -33.14 38.93 2.01
CA GLU A 404 -34.38 38.13 2.17
C GLU A 404 -34.13 36.67 1.87
N ALA A 405 -33.43 36.35 0.80
CA ALA A 405 -33.03 34.97 0.48
C ALA A 405 -32.17 34.33 1.60
N GLY A 406 -31.25 35.09 2.18
CA GLY A 406 -30.48 34.66 3.34
C GLY A 406 -31.36 34.34 4.54
N ARG A 407 -32.37 35.16 4.82
CA ARG A 407 -33.29 34.98 5.91
C ARG A 407 -34.20 33.77 5.73
N ASP A 408 -34.77 33.59 4.54
CA ASP A 408 -35.67 32.50 4.21
C ASP A 408 -34.96 31.13 4.20
N ARG A 409 -33.73 31.09 3.72
CA ARG A 409 -32.95 29.84 3.53
C ARG A 409 -32.08 29.47 4.72
N LEU A 410 -31.85 30.35 5.69
CA LEU A 410 -31.02 30.08 6.87
C LEU A 410 -31.52 28.85 7.64
N ARG A 411 -32.81 28.78 7.95
CA ARG A 411 -33.38 27.68 8.74
C ARG A 411 -33.33 26.33 8.01
N PRO A 412 -33.76 26.19 6.74
CA PRO A 412 -33.63 24.97 5.98
C PRO A 412 -32.19 24.48 5.86
N ILE A 413 -31.23 25.36 5.57
CA ILE A 413 -29.81 25.00 5.44
C ILE A 413 -29.26 24.48 6.75
N LEU A 414 -29.50 25.18 7.86
CA LEU A 414 -29.05 24.72 9.17
C LEU A 414 -29.68 23.39 9.60
N MET A 415 -30.97 23.15 9.24
CA MET A 415 -31.61 21.86 9.52
C MET A 415 -30.96 20.71 8.77
N THR A 416 -30.69 20.85 7.45
CA THR A 416 -30.05 19.79 6.66
C THR A 416 -28.64 19.52 7.15
N VAL A 417 -27.88 20.56 7.44
CA VAL A 417 -26.49 20.42 7.95
C VAL A 417 -26.49 19.75 9.32
N ALA A 418 -27.33 20.20 10.27
CA ALA A 418 -27.41 19.60 11.59
C ALA A 418 -27.81 18.12 11.53
N THR A 419 -28.77 17.76 10.67
CA THR A 419 -29.19 16.37 10.48
C THR A 419 -28.06 15.50 9.93
N THR A 420 -27.29 16.02 8.95
CA THR A 420 -26.14 15.30 8.39
C THR A 420 -25.03 15.11 9.42
N ILE A 421 -24.69 16.16 10.19
CA ILE A 421 -23.67 16.08 11.24
C ILE A 421 -24.07 15.08 12.32
N VAL A 422 -25.30 15.15 12.83
CA VAL A 422 -25.78 14.22 13.84
C VAL A 422 -25.87 12.78 13.32
N GLY A 423 -26.26 12.60 12.05
CA GLY A 423 -26.30 11.28 11.42
C GLY A 423 -24.92 10.65 11.24
N LEU A 424 -23.88 11.46 11.03
CA LEU A 424 -22.49 10.98 10.88
C LEU A 424 -21.72 10.95 12.22
N ALA A 425 -22.25 11.54 13.29
CA ALA A 425 -21.58 11.60 14.59
C ALA A 425 -21.21 10.21 15.15
N PRO A 426 -22.06 9.19 15.12
CA PRO A 426 -21.68 7.85 15.57
C PRO A 426 -20.47 7.30 14.81
N LEU A 427 -20.45 7.46 13.48
CA LEU A 427 -19.35 6.98 12.62
C LEU A 427 -18.05 7.77 12.84
N SER A 428 -18.12 9.03 13.26
CA SER A 428 -16.94 9.85 13.52
C SER A 428 -16.26 9.55 14.86
N ILE A 429 -16.99 8.94 15.80
CA ILE A 429 -16.52 8.59 17.14
C ILE A 429 -16.08 7.13 17.18
N SER A 430 -16.74 6.25 16.42
CA SER A 430 -16.42 4.84 16.38
C SER A 430 -15.09 4.63 15.64
N THR A 431 -14.15 3.96 16.30
CA THR A 431 -12.92 3.43 15.69
C THR A 431 -13.16 2.05 15.10
N THR A 432 -14.34 1.46 15.33
CA THR A 432 -14.67 0.10 14.90
C THR A 432 -14.67 -0.01 13.37
N GLN A 433 -13.97 -1.00 12.86
CA GLN A 433 -13.94 -1.34 11.45
C GLN A 433 -15.20 -2.12 11.08
N ILE A 434 -16.01 -1.60 10.17
CA ILE A 434 -17.21 -2.28 9.71
C ILE A 434 -16.78 -3.39 8.74
N GLY A 435 -17.02 -4.65 9.11
CA GLY A 435 -16.68 -5.81 8.29
C GLY A 435 -15.33 -6.46 8.63
N GLY A 436 -14.73 -6.17 9.79
CA GLY A 436 -13.50 -6.80 10.27
C GLY A 436 -12.24 -6.07 9.78
N ASP A 437 -11.50 -6.62 8.83
CA ASP A 437 -10.19 -6.10 8.38
C ASP A 437 -10.28 -4.94 7.36
N GLY A 438 -11.41 -4.24 7.24
CA GLY A 438 -11.60 -3.11 6.31
C GLY A 438 -10.99 -1.81 6.81
N PRO A 439 -10.73 -0.83 5.93
CA PRO A 439 -10.22 0.47 6.36
C PRO A 439 -11.21 1.20 7.25
N PRO A 440 -10.75 1.98 8.24
CA PRO A 440 -11.62 2.71 9.15
C PRO A 440 -12.38 3.83 8.43
N TYR A 441 -13.66 3.97 8.73
CA TYR A 441 -14.53 4.97 8.09
C TYR A 441 -14.60 6.31 8.84
N PHE A 442 -14.08 6.39 10.06
CA PHE A 442 -14.14 7.63 10.85
C PHE A 442 -13.42 8.82 10.18
N PRO A 443 -12.30 8.68 9.43
CA PRO A 443 -11.69 9.82 8.77
C PRO A 443 -12.60 10.43 7.69
N MET A 444 -13.36 9.58 6.97
CA MET A 444 -14.38 10.02 6.02
C MET A 444 -15.48 10.82 6.71
N ALA A 445 -16.05 10.30 7.81
CA ALA A 445 -17.09 10.98 8.57
C ALA A 445 -16.60 12.31 9.15
N ARG A 446 -15.40 12.33 9.72
CA ARG A 446 -14.77 13.55 10.26
C ARG A 446 -14.51 14.60 9.18
N ALA A 447 -14.09 14.18 7.98
CA ALA A 447 -13.93 15.07 6.84
C ALA A 447 -15.25 15.75 6.47
N ILE A 448 -16.33 14.97 6.36
CA ILE A 448 -17.65 15.51 6.02
C ILE A 448 -18.17 16.45 7.12
N ILE A 449 -18.08 16.04 8.38
CA ILE A 449 -18.54 16.85 9.52
C ILE A 449 -17.78 18.17 9.61
N GLY A 450 -16.44 18.12 9.62
CA GLY A 450 -15.59 19.30 9.76
C GLY A 450 -15.76 20.28 8.60
N GLY A 451 -15.74 19.76 7.38
CA GLY A 451 -15.92 20.57 6.18
C GLY A 451 -17.32 21.17 6.08
N LEU A 452 -18.37 20.39 6.38
CA LEU A 452 -19.76 20.87 6.33
C LEU A 452 -20.07 21.91 7.42
N ALA A 453 -19.61 21.69 8.66
CA ALA A 453 -19.81 22.63 9.75
C ALA A 453 -19.17 23.98 9.47
N PHE A 454 -17.89 23.98 9.08
CA PHE A 454 -17.15 25.20 8.79
C PHE A 454 -17.69 25.93 7.55
N SER A 455 -17.88 25.18 6.44
CA SER A 455 -18.33 25.76 5.18
C SER A 455 -19.72 26.37 5.28
N THR A 456 -20.62 25.79 6.08
CA THR A 456 -21.97 26.31 6.24
C THR A 456 -21.97 27.70 6.87
N VAL A 457 -21.18 27.90 7.92
CA VAL A 457 -21.06 29.22 8.57
C VAL A 457 -20.47 30.25 7.60
N VAL A 458 -19.40 29.85 6.90
CA VAL A 458 -18.69 30.74 5.99
C VAL A 458 -19.47 31.00 4.72
N SER A 459 -20.09 29.98 4.11
CA SER A 459 -20.81 30.12 2.85
C SER A 459 -22.05 31.01 2.99
N LEU A 460 -22.74 30.99 4.14
CA LEU A 460 -23.87 31.89 4.40
C LEU A 460 -23.47 33.39 4.34
N LEU A 461 -22.21 33.71 4.60
CA LEU A 461 -21.64 35.07 4.51
C LEU A 461 -20.95 35.37 3.21
N VAL A 462 -20.11 34.41 2.75
CA VAL A 462 -19.21 34.61 1.61
C VAL A 462 -19.92 34.43 0.28
N VAL A 463 -20.82 33.45 0.13
CA VAL A 463 -21.53 33.22 -1.14
C VAL A 463 -22.37 34.43 -1.55
N PRO A 464 -23.17 35.06 -0.67
CA PRO A 464 -23.89 36.30 -1.01
C PRO A 464 -22.96 37.47 -1.40
N ALA A 465 -21.83 37.61 -0.70
CA ALA A 465 -20.84 38.65 -1.01
C ALA A 465 -20.19 38.41 -2.38
N LEU A 466 -19.78 37.18 -2.68
CA LEU A 466 -19.25 36.81 -3.98
C LEU A 466 -20.29 36.96 -5.10
N TYR A 467 -21.54 36.58 -4.84
CA TYR A 467 -22.64 36.81 -5.77
C TYR A 467 -22.77 38.29 -6.13
N ALA A 468 -22.78 39.20 -5.13
CA ALA A 468 -22.87 40.61 -5.33
C ALA A 468 -21.66 41.18 -6.16
N TYR A 469 -20.47 40.67 -5.87
CA TYR A 469 -19.24 41.04 -6.57
C TYR A 469 -19.28 40.61 -8.06
N PHE A 470 -19.58 39.33 -8.32
CA PHE A 470 -19.66 38.81 -9.69
C PHE A 470 -20.80 39.40 -10.51
N ASP A 471 -21.97 39.69 -9.89
CA ASP A 471 -23.05 40.40 -10.56
C ASP A 471 -22.65 41.81 -10.97
N THR A 472 -21.88 42.51 -10.12
CA THR A 472 -21.30 43.83 -10.48
C THR A 472 -20.32 43.72 -11.65
N LEU A 473 -19.46 42.68 -11.64
CA LEU A 473 -18.52 42.41 -12.72
C LEU A 473 -19.25 42.09 -14.05
N ALA A 474 -20.30 41.30 -13.99
CA ALA A 474 -21.12 40.96 -15.15
C ALA A 474 -21.85 42.15 -15.73
N THR A 475 -22.34 43.06 -14.87
CA THR A 475 -22.98 44.31 -15.34
C THR A 475 -21.96 45.28 -15.96
N TRP A 476 -20.80 45.39 -15.35
CA TRP A 476 -19.69 46.20 -15.91
C TRP A 476 -19.25 45.64 -17.28
N GLY A 477 -19.03 44.37 -17.41
CA GLY A 477 -18.66 43.69 -18.68
C GLY A 477 -19.71 43.90 -19.79
N ARG A 478 -21.02 43.77 -19.44
CA ARG A 478 -22.11 44.07 -20.38
C ARG A 478 -22.12 45.53 -20.84
N ASN A 479 -21.84 46.47 -19.93
CA ASN A 479 -21.76 47.87 -20.25
C ASN A 479 -20.58 48.20 -21.17
N VAL A 480 -19.38 47.61 -20.91
CA VAL A 480 -18.20 47.80 -21.78
C VAL A 480 -18.48 47.21 -23.16
N MET A 481 -19.07 46.03 -23.31
CA MET A 481 -19.42 45.47 -24.62
C MET A 481 -20.48 46.28 -25.35
N ARG A 482 -21.46 46.89 -24.63
CA ARG A 482 -22.44 47.77 -25.24
C ARG A 482 -21.79 49.07 -25.77
N THR A 483 -20.85 49.65 -25.05
CA THR A 483 -20.10 50.84 -25.46
C THR A 483 -19.23 50.50 -26.67
N ALA A 484 -18.50 49.42 -26.67
CA ALA A 484 -17.69 48.94 -27.80
C ALA A 484 -18.51 48.62 -29.07
N ARG A 485 -19.75 48.17 -28.90
CA ARG A 485 -20.66 47.93 -30.03
C ARG A 485 -21.27 49.23 -30.61
N ARG A 486 -21.40 50.28 -29.81
CA ARG A 486 -21.85 51.61 -30.24
C ARG A 486 -20.78 52.41 -31.00
N GLU A 487 -19.52 52.15 -30.82
CA GLU A 487 -18.39 52.81 -31.48
C GLU A 487 -17.98 52.23 -32.84
N LYS A 488 -18.69 51.24 -33.41
CA LYS A 488 -18.47 50.83 -34.79
C LYS A 488 -19.10 51.90 -35.71
N PRO A 489 -18.33 52.74 -36.40
CA PRO A 489 -18.86 53.73 -37.31
C PRO A 489 -19.53 52.98 -38.47
N THR A 490 -20.78 53.34 -38.73
CA THR A 490 -21.50 52.95 -39.96
C THR A 490 -20.70 53.59 -41.10
N LEU A 491 -19.91 52.81 -41.82
CA LEU A 491 -19.32 53.18 -43.09
C LEU A 491 -20.49 53.57 -44.02
N ALA A 492 -20.66 54.85 -44.24
CA ALA A 492 -21.59 55.41 -45.21
C ALA A 492 -21.29 54.81 -46.59
N ALA A 493 -22.27 54.21 -47.20
CA ALA A 493 -22.20 53.76 -48.59
C ALA A 493 -21.96 54.95 -49.49
N PRO A 494 -21.05 54.89 -50.49
CA PRO A 494 -20.86 55.95 -51.44
C PRO A 494 -22.10 56.04 -52.36
N THR A 495 -22.73 57.21 -52.33
CA THR A 495 -23.75 57.58 -53.29
C THR A 495 -23.13 57.69 -54.70
N ARG A 496 -23.70 56.95 -55.63
CA ARG A 496 -23.62 57.17 -57.06
C ARG A 496 -24.89 57.86 -57.53
#